data_590ced5110386a239c41e439fcfa5f0d
#
_entry.id   590ced5110386a239c41e439fcfa5f0d
#
_cell.length_a   1.000
_cell.length_b   1.000
_cell.length_c   1.000
_cell.angle_alpha   90.00
_cell.angle_beta   90.00
_cell.angle_gamma   90.00
#
_symmetry.space_group_name_H-M   'P 1'
#
loop_
_entity.id
_entity.type
_entity.pdbx_description
1 polymer ?
#
loop_
_entity_poly.entity_id
_entity_poly.type
_entity_poly.pdbx_seq_one_letter_code
_entity_poly.pdbx_strand_id
1 'polypeptide(L)'
;MNKVILYYKFVPVSDPAMTVRWQKELCARLGLKGRVIVSKHGINGTLGGDIEHLREYKREMNRSVIFKGIMYKWSDGTGSDFPRLSVKVRDELVSFKTPEEIEVDEKGVKNGG
;
A
#
# COMPACT_ATOMS: atom_id res chain seq x y z
N MET A 1 9.67 -7.20 -15.86
CA MET A 1 8.84 -8.18 -15.12
C MET A 1 7.97 -7.46 -14.13
N ASN A 2 6.68 -7.69 -14.19
CA ASN A 2 5.76 -7.02 -13.30
C ASN A 2 5.41 -7.84 -12.06
N LYS A 3 5.33 -7.16 -10.94
CA LYS A 3 5.01 -7.79 -9.66
C LYS A 3 3.99 -6.93 -8.91
N VAL A 4 3.45 -7.49 -7.85
CA VAL A 4 2.57 -6.78 -6.94
C VAL A 4 3.12 -6.99 -5.53
N ILE A 5 3.16 -5.93 -4.73
CA ILE A 5 3.52 -6.06 -3.33
C ILE A 5 2.35 -5.67 -2.46
N LEU A 6 2.24 -6.34 -1.32
CA LEU A 6 1.23 -6.06 -0.33
C LEU A 6 1.96 -5.92 1.01
N TYR A 7 1.63 -4.90 1.75
CA TYR A 7 2.26 -4.69 3.05
C TYR A 7 1.38 -3.88 3.98
N TYR A 8 1.68 -3.96 5.27
CA TYR A 8 1.10 -3.06 6.23
C TYR A 8 2.05 -2.97 7.41
N LYS A 9 1.96 -1.89 8.14
CA LYS A 9 2.73 -1.71 9.35
C LYS A 9 1.95 -0.83 10.31
N PHE A 10 1.82 -1.29 11.55
CA PHE A 10 1.22 -0.48 12.61
C PHE A 10 2.35 0.27 13.30
N VAL A 11 2.33 1.57 13.18
CA VAL A 11 3.35 2.44 13.76
C VAL A 11 2.75 3.84 13.85
N PRO A 12 3.02 4.59 14.91
CA PRO A 12 2.48 5.95 15.00
C PRO A 12 2.98 6.81 13.85
N VAL A 13 2.06 7.50 13.19
CA VAL A 13 2.38 8.42 12.09
C VAL A 13 1.92 9.80 12.52
N SER A 14 2.85 10.68 12.79
CA SER A 14 2.50 11.99 13.34
C SER A 14 1.85 12.92 12.32
N ASP A 15 2.14 12.76 11.05
CA ASP A 15 1.59 13.62 10.01
C ASP A 15 1.15 12.79 8.81
N PRO A 16 -0.04 12.19 8.86
CA PRO A 16 -0.52 11.37 7.76
C PRO A 16 -0.64 12.12 6.43
N ALA A 17 -1.03 13.40 6.47
CA ALA A 17 -1.18 14.17 5.24
C ALA A 17 0.16 14.35 4.53
N MET A 18 1.22 14.61 5.28
CA MET A 18 2.55 14.75 4.71
C MET A 18 3.04 13.41 4.16
N THR A 19 2.74 12.32 4.86
CA THR A 19 3.10 10.98 4.42
C THR A 19 2.39 10.65 3.10
N VAL A 20 1.12 11.00 2.97
CA VAL A 20 0.38 10.80 1.73
C VAL A 20 1.02 11.56 0.59
N ARG A 21 1.42 12.81 0.83
CA ARG A 21 2.06 13.60 -0.21
C ARG A 21 3.37 12.93 -0.68
N TRP A 22 4.18 12.48 0.25
CA TRP A 22 5.41 11.79 -0.06
C TRP A 22 5.16 10.52 -0.87
N GLN A 23 4.17 9.71 -0.43
CA GLN A 23 3.83 8.47 -1.12
C GLN A 23 3.33 8.72 -2.54
N LYS A 24 2.51 9.75 -2.72
CA LYS A 24 2.03 10.10 -4.07
C LYS A 24 3.19 10.42 -4.99
N GLU A 25 4.13 11.24 -4.52
CA GLU A 25 5.27 11.61 -5.32
C GLU A 25 6.15 10.42 -5.64
N LEU A 26 6.44 9.61 -4.64
CA LEU A 26 7.31 8.46 -4.81
C LEU A 26 6.70 7.45 -5.79
N CYS A 27 5.44 7.09 -5.60
CA CYS A 27 4.79 6.12 -6.46
C CYS A 27 4.63 6.66 -7.89
N ALA A 28 4.30 7.94 -8.03
CA ALA A 28 4.16 8.53 -9.36
C ALA A 28 5.50 8.52 -10.10
N ARG A 29 6.57 8.87 -9.41
CA ARG A 29 7.91 8.89 -10.00
C ARG A 29 8.32 7.50 -10.47
N LEU A 30 7.94 6.47 -9.74
CA LEU A 30 8.28 5.09 -10.05
C LEU A 30 7.26 4.40 -10.96
N GLY A 31 6.22 5.10 -11.35
CA GLY A 31 5.20 4.53 -12.22
C GLY A 31 4.38 3.42 -11.58
N LEU A 32 4.29 3.42 -10.25
CA LEU A 32 3.55 2.39 -9.54
C LEU A 32 2.08 2.73 -9.49
N LYS A 33 1.22 1.72 -9.53
CA LYS A 33 -0.21 1.89 -9.40
C LYS A 33 -0.74 0.99 -8.31
N GLY A 34 -1.90 1.31 -7.81
CA GLY A 34 -2.51 0.55 -6.73
C GLY A 34 -3.03 1.48 -5.66
N ARG A 35 -2.95 1.06 -4.41
CA ARG A 35 -3.57 1.81 -3.34
C ARG A 35 -2.70 1.84 -2.10
N VAL A 36 -2.55 3.00 -1.52
CA VAL A 36 -1.85 3.17 -0.25
C VAL A 36 -2.78 3.92 0.69
N ILE A 37 -2.96 3.40 1.88
CA ILE A 37 -3.77 4.04 2.92
C ILE A 37 -2.87 4.38 4.08
N VAL A 38 -2.93 5.62 4.53
CA VAL A 38 -2.14 6.11 5.65
C VAL A 38 -3.09 6.56 6.73
N SER A 39 -2.80 6.19 7.96
CA SER A 39 -3.53 6.71 9.11
C SER A 39 -2.52 7.07 10.19
N LYS A 40 -2.96 7.69 11.28
CA LYS A 40 -2.04 7.96 12.36
C LYS A 40 -1.64 6.68 13.09
N HIS A 41 -2.23 5.55 12.72
CA HIS A 41 -1.91 4.26 13.32
C HIS A 41 -0.97 3.41 12.43
N GLY A 42 -0.67 3.86 11.24
CA GLY A 42 0.24 3.11 10.36
C GLY A 42 -0.03 3.29 8.88
N ILE A 43 0.38 2.30 8.10
CA ILE A 43 0.31 2.36 6.64
C ILE A 43 -0.04 0.98 6.08
N ASN A 44 -0.79 0.97 4.98
CA ASN A 44 -1.16 -0.25 4.29
C ASN A 44 -1.09 0.04 2.80
N GLY A 45 -0.45 -0.83 2.03
CA GLY A 45 -0.31 -0.61 0.60
C GLY A 45 -0.39 -1.88 -0.22
N THR A 46 -0.96 -1.74 -1.42
CA THR A 46 -0.96 -2.78 -2.45
C THR A 46 -0.57 -2.07 -3.72
N LEU A 47 0.62 -2.36 -4.22
CA LEU A 47 1.18 -1.65 -5.38
C LEU A 47 1.68 -2.63 -6.42
N GLY A 48 1.47 -2.27 -7.68
CA GLY A 48 1.95 -3.06 -8.80
C GLY A 48 2.82 -2.23 -9.72
N GLY A 49 3.73 -2.88 -10.39
CA GLY A 49 4.59 -2.26 -11.37
C GLY A 49 5.79 -3.14 -11.68
N ASP A 50 6.77 -2.55 -12.35
CA ASP A 50 7.98 -3.27 -12.70
C ASP A 50 8.77 -3.58 -11.43
N ILE A 51 9.35 -4.77 -11.39
CA ILE A 51 10.05 -5.26 -10.20
C ILE A 51 11.16 -4.31 -9.73
N GLU A 52 11.88 -3.71 -10.66
CA GLU A 52 12.96 -2.80 -10.25
C GLU A 52 12.42 -1.54 -9.61
N HIS A 53 11.27 -1.06 -10.07
CA HIS A 53 10.65 0.10 -9.48
C HIS A 53 10.09 -0.21 -8.09
N LEU A 54 9.55 -1.43 -7.92
CA LEU A 54 9.08 -1.86 -6.60
C LEU A 54 10.24 -2.02 -5.63
N ARG A 55 11.39 -2.49 -6.11
CA ARG A 55 12.59 -2.59 -5.28
C ARG A 55 13.07 -1.21 -4.85
N GLU A 56 12.97 -0.24 -5.75
CA GLU A 56 13.33 1.13 -5.41
C GLU A 56 12.37 1.71 -4.37
N TYR A 57 11.08 1.43 -4.51
CA TYR A 57 10.09 1.83 -3.53
C TYR A 57 10.45 1.28 -2.15
N LYS A 58 10.80 -0.01 -2.10
CA LYS A 58 11.18 -0.66 -0.86
C LYS A 58 12.44 -0.01 -0.26
N ARG A 59 13.40 0.34 -1.09
CA ARG A 59 14.61 1.02 -0.62
C ARG A 59 14.27 2.37 0.01
N GLU A 60 13.40 3.13 -0.64
CA GLU A 60 13.00 4.43 -0.11
C GLU A 60 12.24 4.29 1.21
N MET A 61 11.39 3.28 1.30
CA MET A 61 10.66 3.02 2.55
C MET A 61 11.63 2.66 3.67
N ASN A 62 12.68 1.90 3.35
CA ASN A 62 13.66 1.50 4.36
C ASN A 62 14.55 2.65 4.82
N ARG A 63 14.52 3.77 4.11
CA ARG A 63 15.25 4.96 4.55
C ARG A 63 14.44 5.74 5.57
N SER A 64 13.16 5.45 5.68
CA SER A 64 12.29 6.13 6.64
C SER A 64 12.44 5.52 8.02
N VAL A 65 12.65 6.33 9.02
CA VAL A 65 12.79 5.85 10.38
C VAL A 65 11.56 5.07 10.84
N ILE A 66 10.37 5.52 10.45
CA ILE A 66 9.15 4.89 10.91
C ILE A 66 8.70 3.74 10.03
N PHE A 67 9.13 3.68 8.78
CA PHE A 67 8.66 2.64 7.86
C PHE A 67 9.71 1.60 7.48
N LYS A 68 10.92 1.72 8.01
CA LYS A 68 11.92 0.71 7.68
C LYS A 68 11.54 -0.63 8.26
N GLY A 69 11.99 -1.68 7.63
CA GLY A 69 11.75 -3.02 8.14
C GLY A 69 10.40 -3.63 7.85
N ILE A 70 9.61 -3.01 6.97
CA ILE A 70 8.33 -3.59 6.59
C ILE A 70 8.57 -4.90 5.85
N MET A 71 7.72 -5.89 6.14
CA MET A 71 7.75 -7.16 5.43
C MET A 71 6.77 -7.06 4.26
N TYR A 72 7.27 -7.23 3.06
CA TYR A 72 6.45 -7.15 1.86
C TYR A 72 6.11 -8.53 1.34
N LYS A 73 4.84 -8.73 0.99
CA LYS A 73 4.42 -9.97 0.38
C LYS A 73 4.41 -9.75 -1.12
N TRP A 74 5.20 -10.53 -1.85
CA TRP A 74 5.35 -10.39 -3.29
C TRP A 74 4.49 -11.40 -4.04
N SER A 75 3.92 -10.98 -5.14
CA SER A 75 3.20 -11.88 -6.02
C SER A 75 3.40 -11.44 -7.47
N ASP A 76 3.00 -12.30 -8.41
CA ASP A 76 3.16 -11.96 -9.82
C ASP A 76 2.13 -10.93 -10.23
N GLY A 77 2.50 -10.08 -11.16
CA GLY A 77 1.62 -9.08 -11.71
C GLY A 77 1.61 -9.13 -13.22
N THR A 78 0.66 -8.42 -13.83
CA THR A 78 0.52 -8.40 -15.27
C THR A 78 0.95 -7.06 -15.86
N GLY A 79 1.14 -6.05 -15.03
CA GLY A 79 1.38 -4.69 -15.51
C GLY A 79 0.10 -3.91 -15.65
N SER A 80 -1.04 -4.59 -15.56
CA SER A 80 -2.35 -3.95 -15.65
C SER A 80 -3.22 -4.33 -14.47
N ASP A 81 -2.59 -4.67 -13.34
CA ASP A 81 -3.34 -5.10 -12.15
C ASP A 81 -4.19 -3.99 -11.56
N PHE A 82 -3.76 -2.77 -11.71
CA PHE A 82 -4.48 -1.62 -11.14
C PHE A 82 -4.63 -0.53 -12.18
N PRO A 83 -5.81 0.07 -12.29
CA PRO A 83 -6.03 1.12 -13.30
C PRO A 83 -5.36 2.45 -12.98
N ARG A 84 -5.10 2.70 -11.71
CA ARG A 84 -4.52 3.98 -11.31
C ARG A 84 -3.92 3.89 -9.91
N LEU A 85 -3.31 4.97 -9.49
CA LEU A 85 -2.75 5.10 -8.16
C LEU A 85 -3.74 5.87 -7.28
N SER A 86 -3.98 5.37 -6.07
CA SER A 86 -4.79 6.06 -5.07
C SER A 86 -4.03 6.05 -3.76
N VAL A 87 -3.76 7.22 -3.21
CA VAL A 87 -3.08 7.34 -1.91
C VAL A 87 -3.94 8.26 -1.05
N LYS A 88 -4.41 7.76 0.08
CA LYS A 88 -5.38 8.50 0.90
C LYS A 88 -5.11 8.38 2.38
N VAL A 89 -5.56 9.40 3.12
CA VAL A 89 -5.58 9.35 4.58
C VAL A 89 -6.91 8.74 5.00
N ARG A 90 -6.87 7.84 5.98
CA ARG A 90 -8.08 7.28 6.58
C ARG A 90 -7.91 7.31 8.09
N ASP A 91 -9.01 7.26 8.82
CA ASP A 91 -8.94 7.25 10.28
C ASP A 91 -8.32 5.96 10.79
N GLU A 92 -8.56 4.88 10.10
CA GLU A 92 -8.02 3.58 10.48
C GLU A 92 -7.42 2.81 9.33
N LEU A 93 -6.53 1.94 9.65
CA LEU A 93 -5.99 1.03 8.68
C LEU A 93 -6.85 -0.17 8.61
N VAL A 94 -7.92 -0.13 8.09
CA VAL A 94 -8.70 -1.14 8.05
C VAL A 94 -8.45 -2.25 7.53
N SER A 95 -8.51 -2.40 6.86
CA SER A 95 -8.31 -3.37 6.12
C SER A 95 -8.21 -4.56 6.59
N PHE A 96 -8.19 -4.74 7.32
CA PHE A 96 -7.96 -5.90 7.67
C PHE A 96 -9.04 -6.60 7.95
N LYS A 97 -9.73 -6.35 7.76
CA LYS A 97 -10.66 -7.13 7.96
C LYS A 97 -10.70 -8.05 7.17
N THR A 98 -10.08 -8.08 6.93
CA THR A 98 -10.00 -8.90 6.33
C THR A 98 -10.06 -9.34 5.72
N PRO A 99 -10.02 -9.64 5.13
CA PRO A 99 -10.25 -10.10 4.46
C PRO A 99 -10.60 -10.95 4.29
N GLU A 100 -10.85 -11.13 4.85
CA GLU A 100 -11.23 -11.96 4.83
C GLU A 100 -12.07 -11.90 5.06
N GLU A 101 -12.33 -11.43 5.48
CA GLU A 101 -13.02 -11.35 5.66
C GLU A 101 -13.37 -10.57 5.09
N ILE A 102 -13.32 -10.14 4.93
CA ILE A 102 -13.67 -9.76 4.42
C ILE A 102 -14.00 -9.41 3.62
N GLU A 103 -14.38 -9.54 3.41
CA GLU A 103 -14.92 -9.67 2.70
C GLU A 103 -15.50 -9.39 2.33
N VAL A 104 -15.84 -9.09 2.58
CA VAL A 104 -16.59 -9.26 2.29
C VAL A 104 -17.06 -8.56 1.96
N ASP A 105 -17.17 -8.26 2.06
CA ASP A 105 -17.73 -8.14 1.65
C ASP A 105 -17.90 -7.58 0.94
N GLU A 106 -18.07 -7.28 0.87
CA GLU A 106 -18.43 -7.56 0.27
C GLU A 106 -18.72 -7.67 -0.12
N LYS A 107 -18.89 -7.31 -0.05
CA LYS A 107 -19.36 -8.03 -0.31
C LYS A 107 -19.59 -8.14 -0.14
N GLY A 108 -19.38 -7.91 0.27
CA GLY A 108 -19.75 -8.65 0.47
C GLY A 108 -19.53 -8.63 0.74
N VAL A 109 -19.73 -8.52 1.09
CA VAL A 109 -19.65 -9.23 1.29
C VAL A 109 -19.29 -9.35 1.40
N LYS A 110 -19.46 -9.08 1.51
CA LYS A 110 -19.26 -9.80 1.65
C LYS A 110 -18.99 -9.79 1.62
N ASN A 111 -19.08 -9.54 1.92
CA ASN A 111 -18.87 -10.06 1.90
C ASN A 111 -18.47 -9.77 1.83
N GLY A 112 -18.52 -9.11 2.20
CA GLY A 112 -18.62 -9.34 2.10
C GLY A 112 -18.29 -8.89 2.00
N GLY A 113 -18.33 -8.50 2.34
CA GLY A 113 -18.53 -8.66 2.10
C GLY A 113 -18.26 -8.49 2.05
#